data_a15df83328b32d39c18d2ff7c6170adb
#
_entry.id   a15df83328b32d39c18d2ff7c6170adb
#
_cell.length_a   1.000
_cell.length_b   1.000
_cell.length_c   1.000
_cell.angle_alpha   90.00
_cell.angle_beta   90.00
_cell.angle_gamma   90.00
#
_symmetry.space_group_name_H-M   'P 1'
#
loop_
_entity.id
_entity.type
_entity.pdbx_description
1 polymer ?
#
loop_
_entity_poly.entity_id
_entity_poly.type
_entity_poly.pdbx_seq_one_letter_code
_entity_poly.pdbx_strand_id
1 'polypeptide(L)'
;MKDYTQLKEKLYNACLLFVQQKEETVLQTIATNKNDLFSETKSSAGDKHETGRAMLQLEMEKASQQLAIVNQMKETLQRLTIEDSFKNVKLGSLVKTTKGTYFLAVSVGQVIIDKETYFIVSTESPIGKQLLGKKIGEVIPFNEAQILEIR
;
A
#
# COMPACT_ATOMS: atom_id res chain seq x y z
N MET A 1 -3.51 17.47 25.87
CA MET A 1 -3.78 16.16 25.27
C MET A 1 -3.48 16.21 23.77
N LYS A 2 -2.68 15.30 23.26
CA LYS A 2 -2.30 15.30 21.86
C LYS A 2 -3.46 14.76 21.02
N ASP A 3 -3.88 15.54 20.03
CA ASP A 3 -4.92 15.11 19.09
C ASP A 3 -4.28 14.36 17.94
N TYR A 4 -4.58 13.07 17.82
CA TYR A 4 -4.03 12.19 16.79
C TYR A 4 -4.86 12.19 15.51
N THR A 5 -6.02 12.83 15.51
CA THR A 5 -6.90 12.86 14.34
C THR A 5 -6.24 13.54 13.15
N GLN A 6 -5.60 14.68 13.36
CA GLN A 6 -4.89 15.38 12.29
C GLN A 6 -3.72 14.56 11.75
N LEU A 7 -2.98 13.90 12.63
CA LEU A 7 -1.87 13.03 12.21
C LEU A 7 -2.38 11.86 11.38
N LYS A 8 -3.46 11.22 11.81
CA LYS A 8 -4.06 10.12 11.05
C LYS A 8 -4.57 10.58 9.69
N GLU A 9 -5.14 11.79 9.61
CA GLU A 9 -5.57 12.36 8.34
C GLU A 9 -4.38 12.57 7.40
N LYS A 10 -3.26 13.07 7.91
CA LYS A 10 -2.03 13.25 7.11
C LYS A 10 -1.50 11.90 6.62
N LEU A 11 -1.50 10.90 7.48
CA LEU A 11 -1.08 9.54 7.11
C LEU A 11 -2.03 8.93 6.07
N TYR A 12 -3.32 9.11 6.25
CA TYR A 12 -4.34 8.66 5.30
C TYR A 12 -4.15 9.33 3.93
N ASN A 13 -3.92 10.64 3.92
CA ASN A 13 -3.68 11.38 2.69
C ASN A 13 -2.40 10.91 1.99
N ALA A 14 -1.36 10.56 2.75
CA ALA A 14 -0.15 9.96 2.19
C ALA A 14 -0.46 8.63 1.51
N CYS A 15 -1.35 7.82 2.08
CA CYS A 15 -1.82 6.58 1.46
C CYS A 15 -2.56 6.85 0.16
N LEU A 16 -3.47 7.82 0.16
CA LEU A 16 -4.25 8.18 -1.04
C LEU A 16 -3.32 8.62 -2.18
N LEU A 17 -2.35 9.47 -1.87
CA LEU A 17 -1.39 9.95 -2.86
C LEU A 17 -0.55 8.79 -3.42
N PHE A 18 -0.08 7.91 -2.55
CA PHE A 18 0.71 6.75 -2.95
C PHE A 18 -0.09 5.86 -3.92
N VAL A 19 -1.34 5.54 -3.58
CA VAL A 19 -2.20 4.69 -4.39
C VAL A 19 -2.52 5.36 -5.72
N GLN A 20 -2.79 6.67 -5.71
CA GLN A 20 -3.06 7.43 -6.93
C GLN A 20 -1.87 7.41 -7.89
N GLN A 21 -0.66 7.64 -7.38
CA GLN A 21 0.55 7.62 -8.19
C GLN A 21 0.82 6.23 -8.75
N LYS A 22 0.60 5.20 -7.95
CA LYS A 22 0.75 3.82 -8.39
C LYS A 22 -0.24 3.47 -9.48
N GLU A 23 -1.48 3.90 -9.34
CA GLU A 23 -2.52 3.69 -10.36
C GLU A 23 -2.15 4.37 -11.68
N GLU A 24 -1.73 5.63 -11.62
CA GLU A 24 -1.34 6.38 -12.82
C GLU A 24 -0.22 5.67 -13.59
N THR A 25 0.80 5.19 -12.87
CA THR A 25 1.91 4.45 -13.46
C THR A 25 1.44 3.18 -14.15
N VAL A 26 0.58 2.41 -13.48
CA VAL A 26 0.05 1.16 -14.04
C VAL A 26 -0.81 1.44 -15.28
N LEU A 27 -1.69 2.44 -15.22
CA LEU A 27 -2.56 2.79 -16.35
C LEU A 27 -1.75 3.28 -17.55
N GLN A 28 -0.67 4.04 -17.33
CA GLN A 28 0.24 4.45 -18.41
C GLN A 28 0.91 3.24 -19.04
N THR A 29 1.36 2.29 -18.24
CA THR A 29 1.97 1.06 -18.74
C THR A 29 0.98 0.28 -19.61
N ILE A 30 -0.27 0.15 -19.17
CA ILE A 30 -1.31 -0.53 -19.92
C ILE A 30 -1.56 0.18 -21.26
N ALA A 31 -1.68 1.50 -21.25
CA ALA A 31 -1.91 2.28 -22.45
C ALA A 31 -0.76 2.15 -23.46
N THR A 32 0.48 2.23 -22.97
CA THR A 32 1.67 2.08 -23.81
C THR A 32 1.73 0.67 -24.41
N ASN A 33 1.50 -0.36 -23.59
CA ASN A 33 1.53 -1.74 -24.07
C ASN A 33 0.43 -2.03 -25.10
N LYS A 34 -0.75 -1.45 -24.93
CA LYS A 34 -1.83 -1.57 -25.93
C LYS A 34 -1.43 -0.95 -27.26
N ASN A 35 -0.83 0.24 -27.24
CA ASN A 35 -0.36 0.91 -28.44
C ASN A 35 0.73 0.10 -29.14
N ASP A 36 1.70 -0.42 -28.38
CA ASP A 36 2.78 -1.24 -28.90
C ASP A 36 2.25 -2.54 -29.48
N LEU A 37 1.31 -3.19 -28.81
CA LEU A 37 0.68 -4.41 -29.29
C LEU A 37 -0.08 -4.16 -30.60
N PHE A 38 -0.77 -3.04 -30.71
CA PHE A 38 -1.48 -2.65 -31.92
C PHE A 38 -0.50 -2.43 -33.07
N SER A 39 0.61 -1.75 -32.82
CA SER A 39 1.67 -1.53 -33.82
C SER A 39 2.28 -2.85 -34.29
N GLU A 40 2.56 -3.77 -33.35
CA GLU A 40 3.07 -5.10 -33.66
C GLU A 40 2.07 -5.90 -34.53
N THR A 41 0.78 -5.79 -34.25
CA THR A 41 -0.27 -6.46 -35.00
C THR A 41 -0.32 -5.99 -36.45
N LYS A 42 0.02 -4.73 -36.74
CA LYS A 42 0.07 -4.16 -38.08
C LYS A 42 1.36 -4.47 -38.84
N SER A 43 2.40 -4.92 -38.13
CA SER A 43 3.68 -5.27 -38.76
C SER A 43 3.56 -6.58 -39.54
N SER A 44 4.32 -6.71 -40.60
CA SER A 44 4.39 -7.93 -41.42
C SER A 44 5.69 -8.71 -41.18
N ALA A 45 6.37 -8.46 -40.08
CA ALA A 45 7.69 -9.02 -39.77
C ALA A 45 7.59 -10.39 -39.06
N GLY A 46 7.59 -11.46 -39.63
CA GLY A 46 7.60 -12.87 -39.23
C GLY A 46 7.82 -13.19 -37.75
N ASP A 47 8.81 -14.05 -37.44
CA ASP A 47 9.05 -14.59 -36.08
C ASP A 47 9.34 -13.54 -35.01
N LYS A 48 10.06 -12.47 -35.39
CA LYS A 48 10.33 -11.35 -34.46
C LYS A 48 9.05 -10.67 -33.98
N HIS A 49 8.09 -10.56 -34.88
CA HIS A 49 6.81 -9.98 -34.59
C HIS A 49 6.04 -10.80 -33.52
N GLU A 50 6.01 -12.12 -33.68
CA GLU A 50 5.35 -13.03 -32.73
C GLU A 50 6.01 -12.99 -31.35
N THR A 51 7.34 -12.97 -31.29
CA THR A 51 8.09 -12.87 -30.03
C THR A 51 7.79 -11.56 -29.32
N GLY A 52 7.85 -10.42 -30.03
CA GLY A 52 7.54 -9.11 -29.46
C GLY A 52 6.11 -9.06 -28.92
N ARG A 53 5.16 -9.61 -29.67
CA ARG A 53 3.76 -9.66 -29.24
C ARG A 53 3.56 -10.49 -27.97
N ALA A 54 4.24 -11.64 -27.87
CA ALA A 54 4.16 -12.49 -26.67
C ALA A 54 4.71 -11.78 -25.44
N MET A 55 5.82 -11.05 -25.59
CA MET A 55 6.41 -10.26 -24.49
C MET A 55 5.48 -9.14 -24.05
N LEU A 56 4.86 -8.44 -24.98
CA LEU A 56 3.89 -7.37 -24.66
C LEU A 56 2.66 -7.92 -23.94
N GLN A 57 2.17 -9.08 -24.34
CA GLN A 57 1.06 -9.73 -23.65
C GLN A 57 1.43 -10.08 -22.21
N LEU A 58 2.64 -10.58 -21.99
CA LEU A 58 3.12 -10.90 -20.64
C LEU A 58 3.20 -9.63 -19.77
N GLU A 59 3.71 -8.53 -20.33
CA GLU A 59 3.75 -7.24 -19.63
C GLU A 59 2.35 -6.74 -19.29
N MET A 60 1.39 -6.90 -20.20
CA MET A 60 0.01 -6.53 -19.95
C MET A 60 -0.62 -7.35 -18.82
N GLU A 61 -0.31 -8.64 -18.75
CA GLU A 61 -0.76 -9.49 -17.64
C GLU A 61 -0.21 -8.99 -16.31
N LYS A 62 1.08 -8.65 -16.26
CA LYS A 62 1.71 -8.09 -15.06
C LYS A 62 1.06 -6.78 -14.65
N ALA A 63 0.82 -5.89 -15.61
CA ALA A 63 0.19 -4.60 -15.36
C ALA A 63 -1.24 -4.79 -14.85
N SER A 64 -1.98 -5.75 -15.38
CA SER A 64 -3.34 -6.08 -14.92
C SER A 64 -3.33 -6.58 -13.48
N GLN A 65 -2.34 -7.39 -13.11
CA GLN A 65 -2.17 -7.84 -11.73
C GLN A 65 -1.86 -6.67 -10.80
N GLN A 66 -1.01 -5.73 -11.22
CA GLN A 66 -0.72 -4.53 -10.46
C GLN A 66 -1.95 -3.66 -10.29
N LEU A 67 -2.79 -3.55 -11.31
CA LEU A 67 -4.03 -2.80 -11.21
C LEU A 67 -4.99 -3.44 -10.21
N ALA A 68 -5.06 -4.77 -10.17
CA ALA A 68 -5.86 -5.48 -9.17
C ALA A 68 -5.38 -5.17 -7.75
N ILE A 69 -4.07 -5.11 -7.53
CA ILE A 69 -3.48 -4.73 -6.24
C ILE A 69 -3.88 -3.29 -5.87
N VAL A 70 -3.79 -2.36 -6.82
CA VAL A 70 -4.21 -0.97 -6.61
C VAL A 70 -5.68 -0.90 -6.19
N ASN A 71 -6.54 -1.65 -6.86
CA ASN A 71 -7.97 -1.68 -6.54
C ASN A 71 -8.23 -2.23 -5.13
N GLN A 72 -7.47 -3.25 -4.71
CA GLN A 72 -7.54 -3.78 -3.34
C GLN A 72 -7.10 -2.72 -2.32
N MET A 73 -6.05 -1.96 -2.62
CA MET A 73 -5.61 -0.86 -1.76
C MET A 73 -6.69 0.20 -1.61
N LYS A 74 -7.35 0.57 -2.71
CA LYS A 74 -8.46 1.52 -2.68
C LYS A 74 -9.60 1.03 -1.79
N GLU A 75 -9.97 -0.24 -1.91
CA GLU A 75 -11.02 -0.83 -1.08
C GLU A 75 -10.65 -0.80 0.41
N THR A 76 -9.40 -1.11 0.72
CA THR A 76 -8.90 -1.06 2.10
C THR A 76 -9.01 0.35 2.66
N LEU A 77 -8.60 1.37 1.89
CA LEU A 77 -8.68 2.75 2.32
C LEU A 77 -10.13 3.22 2.51
N GLN A 78 -11.06 2.70 1.72
CA GLN A 78 -12.49 3.02 1.89
C GLN A 78 -13.08 2.42 3.16
N ARG A 79 -12.57 1.27 3.61
CA ARG A 79 -13.01 0.62 4.85
C ARG A 79 -12.37 1.19 6.09
N LEU A 80 -11.27 1.92 5.92
CA LEU A 80 -10.50 2.46 7.03
C LEU A 80 -11.27 3.57 7.74
N THR A 81 -11.32 3.50 9.06
CA THR A 81 -11.98 4.52 9.89
C THR A 81 -10.91 5.32 10.64
N ILE A 82 -11.01 6.65 10.54
CA ILE A 82 -10.13 7.55 11.28
C ILE A 82 -10.83 7.94 12.58
N GLU A 83 -10.61 7.13 13.61
CA GLU A 83 -11.09 7.39 14.96
C GLU A 83 -9.89 7.61 15.87
N ASP A 84 -10.09 8.33 16.96
CA ASP A 84 -9.00 8.73 17.84
C ASP A 84 -8.57 7.66 18.82
N SER A 85 -9.36 6.67 19.10
CA SER A 85 -9.02 5.72 20.14
C SER A 85 -9.55 4.33 19.88
N PHE A 86 -8.65 3.36 19.87
CA PHE A 86 -8.98 1.95 19.77
C PHE A 86 -8.38 1.21 20.98
N LYS A 87 -9.12 0.24 21.49
CA LYS A 87 -8.62 -0.63 22.56
C LYS A 87 -7.62 -1.65 22.03
N ASN A 88 -7.91 -2.20 20.85
CA ASN A 88 -7.08 -3.18 20.18
C ASN A 88 -6.64 -2.63 18.84
N VAL A 89 -5.48 -3.09 18.38
CA VAL A 89 -4.98 -2.69 17.06
C VAL A 89 -5.89 -3.23 15.97
N LYS A 90 -6.34 -2.35 15.09
CA LYS A 90 -7.16 -2.70 13.92
C LYS A 90 -6.80 -1.80 12.73
N LEU A 91 -7.45 -2.04 11.60
CA LEU A 91 -7.26 -1.20 10.41
C LEU A 91 -7.57 0.26 10.77
N GLY A 92 -6.64 1.16 10.46
CA GLY A 92 -6.73 2.58 10.81
C GLY A 92 -6.11 2.93 12.15
N SER A 93 -5.58 1.97 12.90
CA SER A 93 -4.88 2.24 14.16
C SER A 93 -3.50 2.83 13.92
N LEU A 94 -3.15 3.80 14.76
CA LEU A 94 -1.79 4.30 14.89
C LEU A 94 -1.19 3.68 16.14
N VAL A 95 -0.12 2.90 15.98
CA VAL A 95 0.46 2.09 17.03
C VAL A 95 1.87 2.57 17.32
N LYS A 96 2.08 3.14 18.49
CA LYS A 96 3.40 3.53 18.94
C LYS A 96 4.04 2.37 19.69
N THR A 97 5.23 1.98 19.29
CA THR A 97 5.98 0.90 19.92
C THR A 97 7.38 1.37 20.31
N THR A 98 8.09 0.53 21.04
CA THR A 98 9.49 0.78 21.43
C THR A 98 10.44 0.80 20.23
N LYS A 99 10.01 0.30 19.06
CA LYS A 99 10.84 0.19 17.86
C LYS A 99 10.34 1.04 16.69
N GLY A 100 9.32 1.86 16.89
CA GLY A 100 8.78 2.73 15.86
C GLY A 100 7.28 2.88 15.96
N THR A 101 6.74 3.74 15.11
CA THR A 101 5.30 4.02 15.06
C THR A 101 4.73 3.54 13.74
N TYR A 102 3.67 2.75 13.81
CA TYR A 102 3.04 2.09 12.66
C TYR A 102 1.61 2.58 12.46
N PHE A 103 1.25 2.81 11.21
CA PHE A 103 -0.13 3.09 10.82
C PHE A 103 -0.63 1.93 9.97
N LEU A 104 -1.70 1.27 10.41
CA LEU A 104 -2.24 0.10 9.70
C LEU A 104 -3.21 0.54 8.62
N ALA A 105 -2.77 0.43 7.39
CA ALA A 105 -3.55 0.85 6.22
C ALA A 105 -3.18 -0.01 5.01
N VAL A 106 -2.36 0.53 4.13
CA VAL A 106 -1.86 -0.18 2.93
C VAL A 106 -0.33 -0.15 2.94
N SER A 107 0.29 -0.95 2.08
CA SER A 107 1.76 -1.09 2.06
C SER A 107 2.42 0.09 1.36
N VAL A 108 2.60 1.18 2.09
CA VAL A 108 3.32 2.37 1.61
C VAL A 108 4.79 2.32 2.00
N GLY A 109 5.07 1.95 3.26
CA GLY A 109 6.41 1.94 3.82
C GLY A 109 6.67 3.13 4.70
N GLN A 110 7.93 3.57 4.74
CA GLN A 110 8.36 4.66 5.60
C GLN A 110 7.91 6.01 5.03
N VAL A 111 7.30 6.83 5.89
CA VAL A 111 6.95 8.22 5.56
C VAL A 111 7.43 9.14 6.68
N ILE A 112 7.67 10.40 6.33
CA ILE A 112 8.06 11.43 7.29
C ILE A 112 6.98 12.50 7.29
N ILE A 113 6.40 12.74 8.48
CA ILE A 113 5.37 13.77 8.67
C ILE A 113 5.79 14.62 9.87
N ASP A 114 5.87 15.93 9.66
CA ASP A 114 6.28 16.90 10.70
C ASP A 114 7.59 16.47 11.39
N LYS A 115 8.58 16.03 10.58
CA LYS A 115 9.92 15.63 10.99
C LYS A 115 9.98 14.30 11.78
N GLU A 116 8.86 13.61 11.93
CA GLU A 116 8.82 12.30 12.58
C GLU A 116 8.60 11.19 11.56
N THR A 117 9.20 10.03 11.81
CA THR A 117 9.13 8.87 10.93
C THR A 117 8.00 7.95 11.33
N TYR A 118 7.21 7.53 10.35
CA TYR A 118 6.13 6.56 10.52
C TYR A 118 6.25 5.47 9.49
N PHE A 119 5.76 4.27 9.82
CA PHE A 119 5.71 3.15 8.90
C PHE A 119 4.25 2.82 8.61
N ILE A 120 3.84 3.00 7.37
CA ILE A 120 2.49 2.64 6.93
C ILE A 120 2.54 1.23 6.39
N VAL A 121 1.85 0.31 7.05
CA VAL A 121 1.90 -1.12 6.75
C VAL A 121 0.51 -1.67 6.52
N SER A 122 0.43 -2.72 5.69
CA SER A 122 -0.79 -3.47 5.47
C SER A 122 -1.05 -4.42 6.64
N THR A 123 -2.32 -4.65 6.96
CA THR A 123 -2.70 -5.68 7.93
C THR A 123 -2.32 -7.08 7.44
N GLU A 124 -2.07 -7.24 6.14
CA GLU A 124 -1.62 -8.50 5.53
C GLU A 124 -0.11 -8.70 5.57
N SER A 125 0.66 -7.65 5.88
CA SER A 125 2.12 -7.74 5.99
C SER A 125 2.52 -8.54 7.23
N PRO A 126 3.75 -9.08 7.29
CA PRO A 126 4.19 -9.82 8.47
C PRO A 126 4.06 -9.02 9.77
N ILE A 127 4.52 -7.76 9.77
CA ILE A 127 4.40 -6.90 10.95
C ILE A 127 2.94 -6.55 11.23
N GLY A 128 2.16 -6.27 10.21
CA GLY A 128 0.74 -5.94 10.34
C GLY A 128 -0.07 -7.07 10.95
N LYS A 129 0.19 -8.30 10.51
CA LYS A 129 -0.48 -9.49 11.07
C LYS A 129 -0.18 -9.67 12.55
N GLN A 130 1.06 -9.38 12.97
CA GLN A 130 1.43 -9.51 14.37
C GLN A 130 0.87 -8.39 15.23
N LEU A 131 0.73 -7.19 14.68
CA LEU A 131 0.14 -6.06 15.40
C LEU A 131 -1.37 -6.20 15.55
N LEU A 132 -2.04 -6.74 14.55
CA LEU A 132 -3.50 -6.79 14.49
C LEU A 132 -4.09 -7.51 15.71
N GLY A 133 -5.02 -6.86 16.38
CA GLY A 133 -5.69 -7.41 17.56
C GLY A 133 -4.93 -7.25 18.88
N LYS A 134 -3.72 -6.73 18.86
CA LYS A 134 -2.88 -6.57 20.04
C LYS A 134 -3.37 -5.41 20.91
N LYS A 135 -2.95 -5.42 22.18
CA LYS A 135 -3.27 -4.41 23.20
C LYS A 135 -2.00 -3.74 23.68
N ILE A 136 -2.19 -2.60 24.33
CA ILE A 136 -1.08 -1.89 24.98
C ILE A 136 -0.36 -2.83 25.95
N GLY A 137 0.96 -2.82 25.91
CA GLY A 137 1.82 -3.64 26.76
C GLY A 137 2.24 -4.96 26.13
N GLU A 138 1.56 -5.40 25.08
CA GLU A 138 1.96 -6.65 24.42
C GLU A 138 3.23 -6.45 23.59
N VAL A 139 4.00 -7.51 23.47
CA VAL A 139 5.25 -7.54 22.69
C VAL A 139 5.01 -8.32 21.42
N ILE A 140 5.44 -7.76 20.28
CA ILE A 140 5.30 -8.44 18.99
C ILE A 140 6.60 -9.23 18.69
N PRO A 141 6.48 -10.52 18.29
CA PRO A 141 7.67 -11.35 18.04
C PRO A 141 8.57 -10.87 16.91
N PHE A 142 8.02 -10.13 15.94
CA PHE A 142 8.73 -9.70 14.75
C PHE A 142 10.05 -8.98 15.06
N ASN A 143 10.02 -8.07 16.03
CA ASN A 143 11.20 -7.27 16.40
C ASN A 143 11.29 -7.03 17.90
N GLU A 144 10.54 -7.78 18.69
CA GLU A 144 10.47 -7.64 20.15
C GLU A 144 9.99 -6.26 20.62
N ALA A 145 9.28 -5.54 19.75
CA ALA A 145 8.73 -4.24 20.10
C ALA A 145 7.56 -4.38 21.05
N GLN A 146 7.52 -3.51 22.05
CA GLN A 146 6.40 -3.43 22.99
C GLN A 146 5.46 -2.31 22.57
N ILE A 147 4.15 -2.59 22.57
CA ILE A 147 3.13 -1.59 22.23
C ILE A 147 2.95 -0.64 23.40
N LEU A 148 3.19 0.64 23.14
CA LEU A 148 3.10 1.70 24.13
C LEU A 148 1.78 2.46 24.05
N GLU A 149 1.24 2.64 22.86
CA GLU A 149 0.05 3.45 22.60
C GLU A 149 -0.70 2.95 21.38
N ILE A 150 -2.03 2.94 21.44
CA ILE A 150 -2.90 2.61 20.31
C ILE A 150 -3.92 3.74 20.14
N ARG A 151 -3.96 4.32 18.94
CA ARG A 151 -4.90 5.39 18.60
C ARG A 151 -5.71 5.09 17.36
#